data_c30e0c530b5237c9f92f046e76175658
#
_entry.id   c30e0c530b5237c9f92f046e76175658
#
_cell.length_a   1.000
_cell.length_b   1.000
_cell.length_c   1.000
_cell.angle_alpha   90.00
_cell.angle_beta   90.00
_cell.angle_gamma   90.00
#
_symmetry.space_group_name_H-M   'P 1'
#
loop_
_entity.id
_entity.type
_entity.pdbx_description
1 polymer ?
#
loop_
_entity_poly.entity_id
_entity_poly.type
_entity_poly.pdbx_seq_one_letter_code
_entity_poly.pdbx_strand_id
1 'polypeptide(L)'
;MIFRQLFRNQDTTDLKNPSPWFKSLFGYQAASGEKVTVESSLGVPTVYRCINILANSVAMLPFQTFKKTAKGRERDKAHQVSFVLERRPNPYQSPFKFKHLIETHRNTWGNAYINIHWGVDGRPKELWVLNPAVTTPTVDLKTNKLWYFTSLPDGTPIKIPDEDVIHLTTLS
;
A
#
# COMPACT_ATOMS: atom_id res chain seq x y z
N MET A 1 -41.59 26.29 1.05
CA MET A 1 -41.26 25.42 -0.12
C MET A 1 -39.97 25.91 -0.81
N ILE A 2 -38.97 26.44 -0.03
CA ILE A 2 -37.77 27.09 -0.58
C ILE A 2 -36.48 26.36 -0.15
N PHE A 3 -36.56 25.42 0.83
CA PHE A 3 -35.38 24.73 1.36
C PHE A 3 -34.92 23.47 0.59
N ARG A 4 -35.61 23.10 -0.51
CA ARG A 4 -35.30 21.87 -1.26
C ARG A 4 -34.37 22.08 -2.46
N GLN A 5 -33.96 23.30 -2.76
CA GLN A 5 -33.05 23.59 -3.88
C GLN A 5 -31.60 23.82 -3.47
N LEU A 6 -31.28 23.95 -2.17
CA LEU A 6 -29.93 24.22 -1.70
C LEU A 6 -29.00 22.97 -1.64
N PHE A 7 -29.56 21.79 -1.84
CA PHE A 7 -28.78 20.52 -1.78
C PHE A 7 -28.79 19.73 -3.08
N ARG A 8 -29.07 20.36 -4.21
CA ARG A 8 -29.18 19.69 -5.51
C ARG A 8 -27.92 19.89 -6.37
N ASN A 9 -26.75 19.88 -5.79
CA ASN A 9 -25.49 19.75 -6.53
C ASN A 9 -24.51 18.96 -5.67
N GLN A 10 -24.87 17.73 -5.35
CA GLN A 10 -23.86 16.71 -5.06
C GLN A 10 -23.48 16.12 -6.43
N ASP A 11 -22.63 16.83 -7.16
CA ASP A 11 -21.71 16.19 -8.06
C ASP A 11 -20.98 15.15 -7.21
N THR A 12 -21.30 13.90 -7.43
CA THR A 12 -20.53 12.76 -6.93
C THR A 12 -19.14 12.91 -7.54
N THR A 13 -18.31 13.66 -6.86
CA THR A 13 -16.89 13.78 -7.22
C THR A 13 -16.29 12.42 -7.00
N ASP A 14 -16.23 11.65 -8.09
CA ASP A 14 -15.43 10.43 -8.14
C ASP A 14 -13.99 10.83 -7.75
N LEU A 15 -13.45 10.22 -6.69
CA LEU A 15 -12.06 10.47 -6.24
C LEU A 15 -11.03 10.22 -7.36
N LYS A 16 -11.41 9.42 -8.38
CA LYS A 16 -10.62 9.23 -9.61
C LYS A 16 -10.65 10.43 -10.56
N ASN A 17 -11.68 11.27 -10.48
CA ASN A 17 -11.82 12.43 -11.34
C ASN A 17 -12.36 13.65 -10.57
N PRO A 18 -11.55 14.20 -9.65
CA PRO A 18 -11.96 15.31 -8.80
C PRO A 18 -12.32 16.55 -9.65
N SER A 19 -13.28 17.34 -9.14
CA SER A 19 -13.74 18.55 -9.81
C SER A 19 -12.60 19.54 -10.10
N PRO A 20 -12.71 20.39 -11.15
CA PRO A 20 -11.65 21.34 -11.51
C PRO A 20 -11.19 22.24 -10.37
N TRP A 21 -12.11 22.68 -9.48
CA TRP A 21 -11.78 23.52 -8.33
C TRP A 21 -10.96 22.76 -7.28
N PHE A 22 -11.26 21.47 -7.05
CA PHE A 22 -10.51 20.60 -6.14
C PHE A 22 -9.09 20.36 -6.68
N LYS A 23 -8.97 20.15 -8.01
CA LYS A 23 -7.67 20.02 -8.67
C LYS A 23 -6.81 21.28 -8.52
N SER A 24 -7.42 22.48 -8.59
CA SER A 24 -6.69 23.74 -8.40
C SER A 24 -6.28 23.99 -6.95
N LEU A 25 -7.06 23.49 -5.98
CA LEU A 25 -6.77 23.68 -4.55
C LEU A 25 -5.61 22.79 -4.05
N PHE A 26 -5.48 21.59 -4.60
CA PHE A 26 -4.50 20.59 -4.16
C PHE A 26 -3.33 20.38 -5.11
N GLY A 27 -3.15 21.25 -6.11
CA GLY A 27 -1.94 21.32 -6.92
C GLY A 27 -1.65 20.10 -7.81
N TYR A 28 -2.69 19.42 -8.32
CA TYR A 28 -2.54 18.32 -9.26
C TYR A 28 -1.98 18.71 -10.64
N GLN A 29 -1.79 20.00 -10.89
CA GLN A 29 -1.02 20.50 -12.03
C GLN A 29 0.27 21.09 -11.52
N ALA A 30 1.40 20.63 -12.03
CA ALA A 30 2.65 21.31 -11.88
C ALA A 30 2.51 22.77 -12.44
N ALA A 31 3.27 23.73 -11.91
CA ALA A 31 3.27 25.10 -12.40
C ALA A 31 3.54 25.21 -13.93
N SER A 32 4.10 24.16 -14.53
CA SER A 32 4.31 23.99 -15.98
C SER A 32 3.06 23.56 -16.74
N GLY A 33 1.92 23.24 -16.08
CA GLY A 33 0.71 22.73 -16.73
C GLY A 33 0.76 21.24 -17.10
N GLU A 34 1.84 20.52 -16.86
CA GLU A 34 1.97 19.09 -17.14
C GLU A 34 1.29 18.23 -16.06
N LYS A 35 0.67 17.13 -16.51
CA LYS A 35 0.15 16.10 -15.60
C LYS A 35 1.30 15.29 -15.03
N VAL A 36 1.53 15.42 -13.73
CA VAL A 36 2.50 14.59 -13.02
C VAL A 36 1.83 13.27 -12.64
N THR A 37 2.27 12.17 -13.25
CA THR A 37 1.89 10.79 -12.87
C THR A 37 3.08 10.11 -12.19
N VAL A 38 2.82 8.96 -11.55
CA VAL A 38 3.90 8.16 -10.94
C VAL A 38 4.91 7.74 -12.00
N GLU A 39 4.43 7.32 -13.17
CA GLU A 39 5.27 6.90 -14.28
C GLU A 39 6.14 8.06 -14.81
N SER A 40 5.54 9.24 -15.02
CA SER A 40 6.28 10.42 -15.46
C SER A 40 7.30 10.89 -14.41
N SER A 41 6.95 10.79 -13.13
CA SER A 41 7.85 11.15 -12.02
C SER A 41 9.05 10.21 -11.92
N LEU A 42 8.85 8.90 -12.10
CA LEU A 42 9.92 7.90 -12.12
C LEU A 42 10.84 8.05 -13.36
N GLY A 43 10.36 8.68 -14.42
CA GLY A 43 11.17 9.07 -15.59
C GLY A 43 12.19 10.16 -15.29
N VAL A 44 12.03 10.91 -14.18
CA VAL A 44 13.00 11.94 -13.75
C VAL A 44 14.15 11.26 -12.99
N PRO A 45 15.40 11.30 -13.49
CA PRO A 45 16.52 10.56 -12.89
C PRO A 45 16.78 10.90 -11.43
N THR A 46 16.58 12.15 -11.02
CA THR A 46 16.76 12.60 -9.63
C THR A 46 15.72 11.98 -8.70
N VAL A 47 14.45 11.99 -9.12
CA VAL A 47 13.33 11.38 -8.33
C VAL A 47 13.57 9.89 -8.18
N TYR A 48 13.89 9.21 -9.27
CA TYR A 48 14.20 7.78 -9.27
C TYR A 48 15.37 7.45 -8.32
N ARG A 49 16.45 8.24 -8.36
CA ARG A 49 17.60 8.05 -7.43
C ARG A 49 17.21 8.26 -5.98
N CYS A 50 16.44 9.29 -5.65
CA CYS A 50 15.98 9.55 -4.27
C CYS A 50 15.16 8.38 -3.75
N ILE A 51 14.17 7.89 -4.52
CA ILE A 51 13.34 6.74 -4.15
C ILE A 51 14.19 5.49 -3.94
N ASN A 52 15.14 5.21 -4.83
CA ASN A 52 16.02 4.05 -4.70
C ASN A 52 16.93 4.14 -3.46
N ILE A 53 17.45 5.31 -3.11
CA ILE A 53 18.26 5.48 -1.89
C ILE A 53 17.41 5.16 -0.65
N LEU A 54 16.19 5.70 -0.56
CA LEU A 54 15.29 5.44 0.54
C LEU A 54 14.90 3.95 0.61
N ALA A 55 14.50 3.38 -0.52
CA ALA A 55 14.10 1.98 -0.60
C ALA A 55 15.24 1.02 -0.25
N ASN A 56 16.46 1.28 -0.72
CA ASN A 56 17.64 0.51 -0.38
C ASN A 56 17.98 0.60 1.12
N SER A 57 17.89 1.81 1.69
CA SER A 57 18.20 2.02 3.12
C SER A 57 17.27 1.20 4.01
N VAL A 58 15.97 1.17 3.71
CA VAL A 58 14.99 0.35 4.46
C VAL A 58 15.19 -1.14 4.16
N ALA A 59 15.45 -1.50 2.90
CA ALA A 59 15.63 -2.90 2.50
C ALA A 59 16.83 -3.59 3.15
N MET A 60 17.87 -2.83 3.49
CA MET A 60 19.06 -3.33 4.21
C MET A 60 18.78 -3.68 5.68
N LEU A 61 17.77 -3.05 6.29
CA LEU A 61 17.44 -3.30 7.69
C LEU A 61 16.86 -4.70 7.89
N PRO A 62 17.33 -5.48 8.87
CA PRO A 62 16.76 -6.79 9.15
C PRO A 62 15.39 -6.63 9.85
N PHE A 63 14.36 -7.32 9.35
CA PHE A 63 13.13 -7.50 10.11
C PHE A 63 13.34 -8.64 11.11
N GLN A 64 13.10 -8.38 12.39
CA GLN A 64 13.32 -9.34 13.45
C GLN A 64 12.07 -9.47 14.32
N THR A 65 11.77 -10.70 14.70
CA THR A 65 10.67 -11.01 15.63
C THR A 65 11.23 -11.12 17.05
N PHE A 66 10.49 -10.52 18.01
CA PHE A 66 10.84 -10.52 19.41
C PHE A 66 9.69 -11.05 20.26
N LYS A 67 10.01 -11.89 21.22
CA LYS A 67 9.09 -12.32 22.27
C LYS A 67 9.27 -11.43 23.51
N LYS A 68 8.15 -10.97 24.06
CA LYS A 68 8.17 -10.22 25.33
C LYS A 68 8.37 -11.19 26.48
N THR A 69 9.37 -10.96 27.30
CA THR A 69 9.69 -11.73 28.50
C THR A 69 9.60 -10.82 29.73
N ALA A 70 9.59 -11.40 30.92
CA ALA A 70 9.57 -10.64 32.18
C ALA A 70 10.82 -9.73 32.35
N LYS A 71 11.94 -10.08 31.70
CA LYS A 71 13.21 -9.34 31.77
C LYS A 71 13.45 -8.42 30.56
N GLY A 72 12.49 -8.30 29.62
CA GLY A 72 12.64 -7.47 28.41
C GLY A 72 12.17 -8.16 27.13
N ARG A 73 12.89 -7.95 26.03
CA ARG A 73 12.59 -8.53 24.71
C ARG A 73 13.71 -9.46 24.30
N GLU A 74 13.37 -10.69 23.94
CA GLU A 74 14.30 -11.69 23.41
C GLU A 74 13.95 -12.00 21.95
N ARG A 75 14.97 -12.18 21.11
CA ARG A 75 14.76 -12.52 19.70
C ARG A 75 14.17 -13.92 19.56
N ASP A 76 13.04 -14.02 18.91
CA ASP A 76 12.33 -15.28 18.66
C ASP A 76 12.52 -15.73 17.22
N LYS A 77 13.58 -16.49 16.97
CA LYS A 77 13.86 -17.06 15.64
C LYS A 77 12.98 -18.27 15.30
N ALA A 78 12.35 -18.87 16.32
CA ALA A 78 11.48 -20.04 16.13
C ALA A 78 10.06 -19.64 15.69
N HIS A 79 9.70 -18.37 15.85
CA HIS A 79 8.40 -17.88 15.42
C HIS A 79 8.28 -17.96 13.90
N GLN A 80 7.16 -18.48 13.37
CA GLN A 80 6.99 -18.70 11.93
C GLN A 80 7.06 -17.44 11.09
N VAL A 81 6.52 -16.33 11.59
CA VAL A 81 6.64 -15.02 10.96
C VAL A 81 8.10 -14.63 10.75
N SER A 82 9.02 -15.08 11.63
CA SER A 82 10.46 -14.86 11.47
C SER A 82 10.98 -15.43 10.16
N PHE A 83 10.56 -16.64 9.80
CA PHE A 83 10.97 -17.27 8.55
C PHE A 83 10.51 -16.47 7.33
N VAL A 84 9.24 -16.06 7.30
CA VAL A 84 8.64 -15.33 6.18
C VAL A 84 9.25 -13.94 6.03
N LEU A 85 9.50 -13.23 7.14
CA LEU A 85 10.06 -11.87 7.11
C LEU A 85 11.58 -11.84 6.87
N GLU A 86 12.31 -12.78 7.48
CA GLU A 86 13.78 -12.74 7.47
C GLU A 86 14.40 -13.55 6.32
N ARG A 87 13.73 -14.64 5.88
CA ARG A 87 14.33 -15.59 4.93
C ARG A 87 13.64 -15.64 3.58
N ARG A 88 12.31 -15.78 3.55
CA ARG A 88 11.60 -16.02 2.31
C ARG A 88 10.14 -15.53 2.37
N PRO A 89 9.89 -14.27 2.00
CA PRO A 89 8.53 -13.73 1.96
C PRO A 89 7.60 -14.51 1.01
N ASN A 90 8.10 -14.88 -0.16
CA ASN A 90 7.42 -15.71 -1.15
C ASN A 90 8.44 -16.46 -2.04
N PRO A 91 8.01 -17.38 -2.91
CA PRO A 91 8.92 -18.17 -3.75
C PRO A 91 9.79 -17.37 -4.72
N TYR A 92 9.39 -16.16 -5.09
CA TYR A 92 10.02 -15.37 -6.15
C TYR A 92 10.86 -14.19 -5.66
N GLN A 93 10.69 -13.77 -4.40
CA GLN A 93 11.34 -12.58 -3.87
C GLN A 93 12.25 -12.89 -2.68
N SER A 94 13.45 -12.33 -2.71
CA SER A 94 14.28 -12.27 -1.51
C SER A 94 13.73 -11.23 -0.52
N PRO A 95 14.06 -11.31 0.79
CA PRO A 95 13.65 -10.32 1.78
C PRO A 95 14.06 -8.88 1.42
N PHE A 96 15.23 -8.74 0.78
CA PHE A 96 15.68 -7.44 0.30
C PHE A 96 14.76 -6.88 -0.79
N LYS A 97 14.51 -7.65 -1.86
CA LYS A 97 13.62 -7.24 -2.96
C LYS A 97 12.20 -6.95 -2.49
N PHE A 98 11.70 -7.75 -1.56
CA PHE A 98 10.38 -7.57 -0.96
C PHE A 98 10.27 -6.23 -0.23
N LYS A 99 11.21 -5.92 0.67
CA LYS A 99 11.23 -4.65 1.41
C LYS A 99 11.47 -3.45 0.51
N HIS A 100 12.36 -3.59 -0.48
CA HIS A 100 12.63 -2.57 -1.48
C HIS A 100 11.37 -2.20 -2.26
N LEU A 101 10.60 -3.20 -2.71
CA LEU A 101 9.36 -2.99 -3.45
C LEU A 101 8.30 -2.28 -2.60
N ILE A 102 8.13 -2.71 -1.36
CA ILE A 102 7.21 -2.08 -0.40
C ILE A 102 7.55 -0.59 -0.22
N GLU A 103 8.81 -0.28 0.02
CA GLU A 103 9.23 1.09 0.25
C GLU A 103 9.16 1.93 -1.03
N THR A 104 9.41 1.34 -2.19
CA THR A 104 9.19 1.99 -3.48
C THR A 104 7.72 2.35 -3.65
N HIS A 105 6.79 1.42 -3.37
CA HIS A 105 5.35 1.69 -3.44
C HIS A 105 4.93 2.80 -2.47
N ARG A 106 5.41 2.78 -1.24
CA ARG A 106 5.13 3.84 -0.26
C ARG A 106 5.57 5.22 -0.75
N ASN A 107 6.77 5.31 -1.32
CA ASN A 107 7.31 6.60 -1.79
C ASN A 107 6.68 7.09 -3.09
N THR A 108 6.11 6.20 -3.91
CA THR A 108 5.52 6.57 -5.21
C THR A 108 4.01 6.76 -5.15
N TRP A 109 3.28 5.89 -4.46
CA TRP A 109 1.81 5.92 -4.34
C TRP A 109 1.31 6.37 -2.96
N GLY A 110 2.21 6.61 -2.00
CA GLY A 110 1.82 6.90 -0.63
C GLY A 110 1.30 5.69 0.14
N ASN A 111 1.13 4.55 -0.50
CA ASN A 111 0.55 3.33 0.05
C ASN A 111 1.29 2.10 -0.45
N ALA A 112 1.45 1.10 0.42
CA ALA A 112 1.89 -0.23 0.02
C ALA A 112 0.99 -1.27 0.68
N TYR A 113 0.57 -2.26 -0.10
CA TYR A 113 -0.34 -3.32 0.32
C TYR A 113 0.36 -4.66 0.22
N ILE A 114 0.25 -5.45 1.28
CA ILE A 114 0.85 -6.78 1.35
C ILE A 114 -0.26 -7.77 1.68
N ASN A 115 -0.55 -8.68 0.78
CA ASN A 115 -1.49 -9.77 1.02
C ASN A 115 -0.80 -10.90 1.77
N ILE A 116 -1.46 -11.41 2.81
CA ILE A 116 -1.01 -12.53 3.63
C ILE A 116 -1.67 -13.80 3.10
N HIS A 117 -0.88 -14.73 2.62
CA HIS A 117 -1.36 -16.08 2.32
C HIS A 117 -1.17 -16.96 3.53
N TRP A 118 -2.28 -17.46 4.05
CA TRP A 118 -2.30 -18.34 5.21
C TRP A 118 -2.11 -19.80 4.81
N GLY A 119 -1.39 -20.54 5.63
CA GLY A 119 -1.34 -21.99 5.52
C GLY A 119 -2.59 -22.65 6.09
N VAL A 120 -2.74 -23.96 5.84
CA VAL A 120 -3.85 -24.77 6.38
C VAL A 120 -3.84 -24.81 7.92
N ASP A 121 -2.70 -24.51 8.52
CA ASP A 121 -2.47 -24.42 9.97
C ASP A 121 -2.82 -23.05 10.57
N GLY A 122 -3.40 -22.14 9.78
CA GLY A 122 -3.75 -20.78 10.19
C GLY A 122 -2.53 -19.87 10.43
N ARG A 123 -1.37 -20.21 9.88
CA ARG A 123 -0.13 -19.45 10.04
C ARG A 123 0.26 -18.77 8.73
N PRO A 124 0.86 -17.57 8.77
CA PRO A 124 1.28 -16.88 7.55
C PRO A 124 2.37 -17.70 6.85
N LYS A 125 2.10 -18.09 5.61
CA LYS A 125 2.99 -18.90 4.77
C LYS A 125 3.75 -18.05 3.78
N GLU A 126 3.09 -17.09 3.16
CA GLU A 126 3.66 -16.22 2.14
C GLU A 126 3.12 -14.79 2.27
N LEU A 127 3.93 -13.82 1.84
CA LEU A 127 3.60 -12.41 1.76
C LEU A 127 3.77 -11.93 0.32
N TRP A 128 2.71 -11.35 -0.24
CA TRP A 128 2.67 -10.88 -1.62
C TRP A 128 2.39 -9.39 -1.67
N VAL A 129 3.27 -8.63 -2.33
CA VAL A 129 3.05 -7.20 -2.52
C VAL A 129 2.05 -6.99 -3.64
N LEU A 130 0.95 -6.29 -3.34
CA LEU A 130 -0.07 -5.93 -4.32
C LEU A 130 0.34 -4.65 -5.06
N ASN A 131 -0.16 -4.50 -6.29
CA ASN A 131 0.05 -3.29 -7.07
C ASN A 131 -0.85 -2.15 -6.56
N PRO A 132 -0.29 -1.07 -6.00
CA PRO A 132 -1.08 0.04 -5.45
C PRO A 132 -1.87 0.82 -6.51
N ALA A 133 -1.44 0.79 -7.79
CA ALA A 133 -2.15 1.45 -8.87
C ALA A 133 -3.56 0.88 -9.12
N VAL A 134 -3.78 -0.40 -8.77
CA VAL A 134 -5.05 -1.11 -8.99
C VAL A 134 -5.70 -1.58 -7.68
N THR A 135 -5.08 -1.28 -6.54
CA THR A 135 -5.61 -1.66 -5.23
C THR A 135 -6.32 -0.47 -4.60
N THR A 136 -7.59 -0.65 -4.23
CA THR A 136 -8.42 0.40 -3.61
C THR A 136 -9.02 -0.11 -2.30
N PRO A 137 -8.70 0.54 -1.15
CA PRO A 137 -9.39 0.27 0.10
C PRO A 137 -10.81 0.84 0.05
N THR A 138 -11.79 0.06 0.49
CA THR A 138 -13.20 0.46 0.50
C THR A 138 -13.86 -0.05 1.78
N VAL A 139 -14.57 0.84 2.48
CA VAL A 139 -15.36 0.49 3.66
C VAL A 139 -16.77 0.11 3.22
N ASP A 140 -17.22 -1.06 3.60
CA ASP A 140 -18.62 -1.47 3.42
C ASP A 140 -19.47 -0.75 4.47
N LEU A 141 -20.31 0.17 4.02
CA LEU A 141 -21.16 0.99 4.87
C LEU A 141 -22.20 0.19 5.68
N LYS A 142 -22.53 -1.04 5.26
CA LYS A 142 -23.52 -1.88 5.96
C LYS A 142 -22.86 -2.63 7.12
N THR A 143 -21.65 -3.13 6.92
CA THR A 143 -20.94 -3.96 7.89
C THR A 143 -19.84 -3.22 8.63
N ASN A 144 -19.53 -1.99 8.21
CA ASN A 144 -18.39 -1.17 8.67
C ASN A 144 -17.05 -1.92 8.61
N LYS A 145 -16.92 -2.86 7.67
CA LYS A 145 -15.68 -3.62 7.44
C LYS A 145 -14.88 -3.03 6.28
N LEU A 146 -13.58 -2.98 6.45
CA LEU A 146 -12.65 -2.56 5.39
C LEU A 146 -12.36 -3.76 4.46
N TRP A 147 -12.34 -3.49 3.18
CA TRP A 147 -12.03 -4.44 2.11
C TRP A 147 -11.06 -3.80 1.13
N TYR A 148 -10.21 -4.62 0.55
CA TYR A 148 -9.30 -4.21 -0.51
C TYR A 148 -9.72 -4.83 -1.83
N PHE A 149 -10.05 -3.99 -2.80
CA PHE A 149 -10.33 -4.42 -4.18
C PHE A 149 -9.05 -4.26 -4.99
N THR A 150 -8.63 -5.33 -5.64
CA THR A 150 -7.45 -5.33 -6.51
C THR A 150 -7.70 -6.21 -7.73
N SER A 151 -6.82 -6.15 -8.72
CA SER A 151 -6.88 -7.00 -9.91
C SER A 151 -5.64 -7.87 -9.99
N LEU A 152 -5.84 -9.14 -10.32
CA LEU A 152 -4.75 -10.05 -10.68
C LEU A 152 -4.09 -9.64 -12.01
N PRO A 153 -2.89 -10.15 -12.33
CA PRO A 153 -2.23 -9.86 -13.60
C PRO A 153 -3.03 -10.23 -14.85
N ASP A 154 -3.97 -11.17 -14.74
CA ASP A 154 -4.91 -11.58 -15.79
C ASP A 154 -6.14 -10.65 -15.91
N GLY A 155 -6.21 -9.59 -15.07
CA GLY A 155 -7.31 -8.65 -15.04
C GLY A 155 -8.50 -9.07 -14.17
N THR A 156 -8.47 -10.26 -13.55
CA THR A 156 -9.55 -10.73 -12.69
C THR A 156 -9.64 -9.90 -11.42
N PRO A 157 -10.80 -9.26 -11.12
CA PRO A 157 -10.95 -8.50 -9.89
C PRO A 157 -11.08 -9.44 -8.68
N ILE A 158 -10.36 -9.14 -7.62
CA ILE A 158 -10.46 -9.86 -6.35
C ILE A 158 -10.76 -8.91 -5.20
N LYS A 159 -11.46 -9.43 -4.20
CA LYS A 159 -11.81 -8.71 -2.98
C LYS A 159 -11.13 -9.42 -1.80
N ILE A 160 -10.31 -8.69 -1.05
CA ILE A 160 -9.51 -9.23 0.05
C ILE A 160 -9.97 -8.56 1.34
N PRO A 161 -10.23 -9.31 2.43
CA PRO A 161 -10.60 -8.73 3.71
C PRO A 161 -9.40 -8.04 4.39
N ASP A 162 -9.67 -7.11 5.28
CA ASP A 162 -8.66 -6.33 6.01
C ASP A 162 -7.68 -7.21 6.82
N GLU A 163 -8.18 -8.31 7.38
CA GLU A 163 -7.39 -9.29 8.15
C GLU A 163 -6.31 -10.01 7.33
N ASP A 164 -6.44 -10.01 6.00
CA ASP A 164 -5.49 -10.64 5.07
C ASP A 164 -4.55 -9.61 4.40
N VAL A 165 -4.63 -8.33 4.77
CA VAL A 165 -3.82 -7.28 4.15
C VAL A 165 -3.07 -6.46 5.20
N ILE A 166 -1.76 -6.33 5.03
CA ILE A 166 -0.98 -5.32 5.75
C ILE A 166 -0.93 -4.08 4.88
N HIS A 167 -1.57 -3.02 5.33
CA HIS A 167 -1.58 -1.72 4.66
C HIS A 167 -0.58 -0.77 5.33
N LEU A 168 0.41 -0.34 4.58
CA LEU A 168 1.43 0.62 5.01
C LEU A 168 1.20 1.94 4.30
N THR A 169 0.92 2.99 5.07
CA THR A 169 0.73 4.35 4.57
C THR A 169 1.98 5.20 4.81
N THR A 170 2.17 6.25 4.02
CA THR A 170 3.03 7.37 4.39
C THR A 170 2.30 8.26 5.38
N LEU A 171 3.07 9.06 6.14
CA LEU A 171 2.51 10.16 6.93
C LEU A 171 1.85 11.15 5.96
N SER A 172 0.53 11.31 6.08
CA SER A 172 -0.26 12.34 5.40
C SER A 172 -0.54 13.48 6.37
#